data_d5fa37bbcbe0a257cbf3deb45586971b
#
_entry.id   d5fa37bbcbe0a257cbf3deb45586971b
#
_cell.length_a   1.000
_cell.length_b   1.000
_cell.length_c   1.000
_cell.angle_alpha   90.00
_cell.angle_beta   90.00
_cell.angle_gamma   90.00
#
_symmetry.space_group_name_H-M   'P 1'
#
loop_
_entity.id
_entity.type
_entity.pdbx_description
1 polymer ?
#
loop_
_entity_poly.entity_id
_entity_poly.type
_entity_poly.pdbx_seq_one_letter_code
_entity_poly.pdbx_strand_id
1 'polypeptide(L)'
;MPSDRSSKAPMGLKIAAAGGLAFLHLPILLIFVYAFTTEEKSYRWPPPGLTLKWFAVTWNRPDVWEALYLSLQVAAVSTLIAILLGSLCAAAVAKSRFFGREVVSLMVILPIALPGIITGIALRSAFHLADIPYSMWTIILGHATFCVVVVYNNAVARFRRTSSSLIEASMDLGANGFQTLRHVILPNIGTALLAGGMLAFALSFDEVIVTTFTAGQEATLPIWMLEELVRPRQRPVTNVVAVVVVLVTFLPILGAYYLTRDGDKTAGHGK
;
A
#
# COMPACT_ATOMS: atom_id res chain seq x y z
N MET A 1 -18.17 -39.74 18.44
CA MET A 1 -18.33 -38.35 18.86
C MET A 1 -17.04 -37.90 19.55
N PRO A 2 -16.18 -37.08 18.93
CA PRO A 2 -15.12 -36.39 19.64
C PRO A 2 -15.68 -35.04 20.09
N SER A 3 -15.67 -34.82 21.41
CA SER A 3 -16.10 -33.62 22.08
C SER A 3 -15.33 -32.40 21.54
N ASP A 4 -16.08 -31.41 21.10
CA ASP A 4 -15.60 -30.05 20.81
C ASP A 4 -15.03 -29.45 22.12
N ARG A 5 -13.75 -29.70 22.36
CA ARG A 5 -12.96 -28.94 23.33
C ARG A 5 -12.59 -27.63 22.66
N SER A 6 -13.44 -26.63 22.76
CA SER A 6 -13.05 -25.23 22.62
C SER A 6 -11.94 -24.96 23.65
N SER A 7 -10.71 -25.23 23.29
CA SER A 7 -9.55 -25.01 24.16
C SER A 7 -9.41 -23.53 24.40
N LYS A 8 -9.92 -23.06 25.54
CA LYS A 8 -9.72 -21.67 25.97
C LYS A 8 -8.20 -21.41 25.99
N ALA A 9 -7.77 -20.43 25.21
CA ALA A 9 -6.36 -20.08 25.14
C ALA A 9 -5.79 -19.86 26.57
N PRO A 10 -4.59 -20.42 26.87
CA PRO A 10 -3.98 -20.30 28.18
C PRO A 10 -3.74 -18.82 28.54
N MET A 11 -3.82 -18.50 29.83
CA MET A 11 -3.69 -17.12 30.34
C MET A 11 -2.39 -16.44 29.86
N GLY A 12 -1.27 -17.16 29.83
CA GLY A 12 0.00 -16.65 29.33
C GLY A 12 -0.07 -16.18 27.88
N LEU A 13 -0.77 -16.92 27.00
CA LEU A 13 -0.95 -16.51 25.61
C LEU A 13 -1.83 -15.26 25.49
N LYS A 14 -2.86 -15.13 26.34
CA LYS A 14 -3.70 -13.92 26.38
C LYS A 14 -2.91 -12.68 26.83
N ILE A 15 -2.07 -12.84 27.85
CA ILE A 15 -1.20 -11.75 28.35
C ILE A 15 -0.19 -11.36 27.27
N ALA A 16 0.46 -12.33 26.62
CA ALA A 16 1.40 -12.06 25.55
C ALA A 16 0.73 -11.35 24.36
N ALA A 17 -0.47 -11.80 23.96
CA ALA A 17 -1.24 -11.15 22.89
C ALA A 17 -1.67 -9.72 23.28
N ALA A 18 -2.16 -9.52 24.50
CA ALA A 18 -2.53 -8.20 25.01
C ALA A 18 -1.30 -7.26 25.09
N GLY A 19 -0.15 -7.76 25.56
CA GLY A 19 1.11 -7.01 25.59
C GLY A 19 1.58 -6.62 24.20
N GLY A 20 1.54 -7.54 23.24
CA GLY A 20 1.87 -7.25 21.84
C GLY A 20 0.94 -6.21 21.21
N LEU A 21 -0.37 -6.33 21.43
CA LEU A 21 -1.34 -5.34 20.97
C LEU A 21 -1.11 -3.96 21.62
N ALA A 22 -0.87 -3.91 22.93
CA ALA A 22 -0.57 -2.68 23.62
C ALA A 22 0.71 -2.03 23.08
N PHE A 23 1.77 -2.81 22.86
CA PHE A 23 3.03 -2.33 22.28
C PHE A 23 2.85 -1.71 20.91
N LEU A 24 2.04 -2.34 20.03
CA LEU A 24 1.78 -1.85 18.67
C LEU A 24 0.90 -0.59 18.66
N HIS A 25 -0.08 -0.49 19.56
CA HIS A 25 -1.08 0.58 19.51
C HIS A 25 -0.73 1.79 20.41
N LEU A 26 0.12 1.60 21.43
CA LEU A 26 0.49 2.69 22.34
C LEU A 26 1.10 3.91 21.62
N PRO A 27 2.05 3.76 20.64
CA PRO A 27 2.56 4.89 19.89
C PRO A 27 1.48 5.64 19.11
N ILE A 28 0.52 4.89 18.54
CA ILE A 28 -0.61 5.49 17.78
C ILE A 28 -1.50 6.28 18.73
N LEU A 29 -1.81 5.73 19.91
CA LEU A 29 -2.58 6.44 20.93
C LEU A 29 -1.89 7.73 21.41
N LEU A 30 -0.56 7.73 21.52
CA LEU A 30 0.20 8.94 21.86
C LEU A 30 0.05 10.01 20.77
N ILE A 31 0.10 9.65 19.50
CA ILE A 31 -0.14 10.58 18.38
C ILE A 31 -1.54 11.20 18.51
N PHE A 32 -2.57 10.38 18.80
CA PHE A 32 -3.93 10.88 19.05
C PHE A 32 -3.97 11.86 20.21
N VAL A 33 -3.36 11.56 21.34
CA VAL A 33 -3.34 12.45 22.52
C VAL A 33 -2.65 13.77 22.19
N TYR A 34 -1.50 13.73 21.51
CA TYR A 34 -0.74 14.93 21.16
C TYR A 34 -1.33 15.72 20.00
N ALA A 35 -2.25 15.19 19.23
CA ALA A 35 -3.04 15.96 18.25
C ALA A 35 -3.99 16.96 18.94
N PHE A 36 -4.35 16.70 20.19
CA PHE A 36 -5.23 17.58 20.98
C PHE A 36 -4.50 18.43 22.02
N THR A 37 -3.17 18.34 22.13
CA THR A 37 -2.41 19.08 23.17
C THR A 37 -2.51 20.60 22.96
N THR A 38 -2.48 21.37 24.04
CA THR A 38 -2.30 22.83 23.98
C THR A 38 -0.86 23.24 23.77
N GLU A 39 0.10 22.31 23.96
CA GLU A 39 1.54 22.55 23.81
C GLU A 39 1.92 22.56 22.33
N GLU A 40 2.65 23.61 21.91
CA GLU A 40 2.98 23.82 20.50
C GLU A 40 4.32 23.19 20.09
N LYS A 41 5.30 23.20 20.98
CA LYS A 41 6.71 22.90 20.64
C LYS A 41 7.30 21.70 21.35
N SER A 42 6.70 21.22 22.42
CA SER A 42 7.25 20.12 23.23
C SER A 42 6.27 18.96 23.43
N TYR A 43 6.81 17.79 23.75
CA TYR A 43 6.03 16.63 24.17
C TYR A 43 6.05 16.51 25.70
N ARG A 44 5.29 17.37 26.37
CA ARG A 44 5.14 17.27 27.81
C ARG A 44 4.11 16.21 28.19
N TRP A 45 4.46 15.32 29.09
CA TRP A 45 3.54 14.33 29.63
C TRP A 45 3.26 14.57 31.13
N PRO A 46 2.00 14.57 31.57
CA PRO A 46 0.79 14.61 30.75
C PRO A 46 0.66 15.92 29.98
N PRO A 47 -0.12 15.96 28.88
CA PRO A 47 -0.39 17.20 28.15
C PRO A 47 -0.97 18.27 29.10
N PRO A 48 -0.51 19.54 29.01
CA PRO A 48 -0.95 20.59 29.93
C PRO A 48 -2.44 20.98 29.74
N GLY A 49 -3.03 20.64 28.61
CA GLY A 49 -4.44 20.86 28.30
C GLY A 49 -4.81 20.26 26.95
N LEU A 50 -6.09 20.23 26.62
CA LEU A 50 -6.62 19.72 25.36
C LEU A 50 -7.30 20.83 24.55
N THR A 51 -7.12 20.81 23.23
CA THR A 51 -7.70 21.79 22.30
C THR A 51 -7.98 21.17 20.94
N LEU A 52 -8.96 21.70 20.24
CA LEU A 52 -9.26 21.38 18.83
C LEU A 52 -8.63 22.38 17.84
N LYS A 53 -7.93 23.40 18.34
CA LYS A 53 -7.32 24.47 17.55
C LYS A 53 -6.52 23.93 16.36
N TRP A 54 -5.74 22.86 16.57
CA TRP A 54 -4.84 22.35 15.57
C TRP A 54 -5.51 21.72 14.37
N PHE A 55 -6.74 21.23 14.51
CA PHE A 55 -7.53 20.73 13.38
C PHE A 55 -7.87 21.87 12.42
N ALA A 56 -8.30 23.03 12.94
CA ALA A 56 -8.57 24.20 12.13
C ALA A 56 -7.29 24.77 11.49
N VAL A 57 -6.17 24.79 12.25
CA VAL A 57 -4.86 25.23 11.74
C VAL A 57 -4.40 24.32 10.60
N THR A 58 -4.47 23.00 10.77
CA THR A 58 -4.07 22.01 9.75
C THR A 58 -4.92 22.15 8.49
N TRP A 59 -6.24 22.33 8.66
CA TRP A 59 -7.16 22.49 7.53
C TRP A 59 -6.84 23.70 6.65
N ASN A 60 -6.36 24.78 7.25
CA ASN A 60 -6.02 26.03 6.56
C ASN A 60 -4.55 26.07 6.09
N ARG A 61 -3.81 24.96 6.14
CA ARG A 61 -2.42 24.89 5.65
C ARG A 61 -2.37 24.36 4.20
N PRO A 62 -2.05 25.22 3.22
CA PRO A 62 -1.97 24.80 1.80
C PRO A 62 -0.93 23.69 1.56
N ASP A 63 0.23 23.78 2.21
CA ASP A 63 1.33 22.82 2.07
C ASP A 63 0.94 21.38 2.46
N VAL A 64 0.03 21.20 3.43
CA VAL A 64 -0.52 19.88 3.79
C VAL A 64 -1.37 19.31 2.65
N TRP A 65 -2.22 20.15 2.05
CA TRP A 65 -3.10 19.72 0.96
C TRP A 65 -2.34 19.45 -0.33
N GLU A 66 -1.34 20.26 -0.64
CA GLU A 66 -0.44 20.06 -1.79
C GLU A 66 0.30 18.72 -1.66
N ALA A 67 0.90 18.46 -0.49
CA ALA A 67 1.61 17.21 -0.21
C ALA A 67 0.67 15.98 -0.25
N LEU A 68 -0.54 16.10 0.32
CA LEU A 68 -1.54 15.03 0.27
C LEU A 68 -2.00 14.74 -1.16
N TYR A 69 -2.30 15.79 -1.92
CA TYR A 69 -2.75 15.65 -3.31
C TYR A 69 -1.66 15.01 -4.19
N LEU A 70 -0.41 15.45 -4.04
CA LEU A 70 0.72 14.85 -4.72
C LEU A 70 0.88 13.37 -4.37
N SER A 71 0.81 13.01 -3.07
CA SER A 71 0.87 11.60 -2.64
C SER A 71 -0.22 10.74 -3.27
N LEU A 72 -1.46 11.24 -3.30
CA LEU A 72 -2.58 10.52 -3.90
C LEU A 72 -2.41 10.33 -5.40
N GLN A 73 -1.94 11.36 -6.11
CA GLN A 73 -1.67 11.28 -7.55
C GLN A 73 -0.55 10.28 -7.85
N VAL A 74 0.58 10.40 -7.15
CA VAL A 74 1.72 9.49 -7.29
C VAL A 74 1.30 8.06 -7.02
N ALA A 75 0.63 7.80 -5.90
CA ALA A 75 0.20 6.45 -5.54
C ALA A 75 -0.81 5.88 -6.55
N ALA A 76 -1.79 6.67 -7.00
CA ALA A 76 -2.77 6.22 -7.98
C ALA A 76 -2.14 5.88 -9.33
N VAL A 77 -1.31 6.77 -9.87
CA VAL A 77 -0.69 6.56 -11.19
C VAL A 77 0.34 5.44 -11.15
N SER A 78 1.19 5.37 -10.12
CA SER A 78 2.15 4.27 -9.95
C SER A 78 1.44 2.91 -9.81
N THR A 79 0.31 2.88 -9.09
CA THR A 79 -0.51 1.66 -8.97
C THR A 79 -1.12 1.24 -10.31
N LEU A 80 -1.64 2.18 -11.10
CA LEU A 80 -2.19 1.86 -12.42
C LEU A 80 -1.11 1.30 -13.35
N ILE A 81 0.08 1.92 -13.37
CA ILE A 81 1.23 1.41 -14.11
C ILE A 81 1.59 -0.01 -13.62
N ALA A 82 1.61 -0.20 -12.31
CA ALA A 82 1.93 -1.48 -11.69
C ALA A 82 0.90 -2.58 -12.04
N ILE A 83 -0.39 -2.27 -12.02
CA ILE A 83 -1.45 -3.20 -12.42
C ILE A 83 -1.27 -3.60 -13.88
N LEU A 84 -1.02 -2.64 -14.75
CA LEU A 84 -0.83 -2.91 -16.17
C LEU A 84 0.43 -3.76 -16.41
N LEU A 85 1.60 -3.26 -16.04
CA LEU A 85 2.88 -3.92 -16.32
C LEU A 85 3.05 -5.21 -15.52
N GLY A 86 2.70 -5.20 -14.23
CA GLY A 86 2.80 -6.36 -13.35
C GLY A 86 1.90 -7.51 -13.81
N SER A 87 0.66 -7.23 -14.23
CA SER A 87 -0.24 -8.27 -14.73
C SER A 87 0.19 -8.82 -16.08
N LEU A 88 0.69 -7.98 -17.00
CA LEU A 88 1.22 -8.42 -18.28
C LEU A 88 2.47 -9.30 -18.12
N CYS A 89 3.41 -8.88 -17.27
CA CYS A 89 4.58 -9.70 -16.94
C CYS A 89 4.17 -11.03 -16.28
N ALA A 90 3.20 -11.00 -15.34
CA ALA A 90 2.69 -12.21 -14.70
C ALA A 90 2.03 -13.15 -15.70
N ALA A 91 1.24 -12.64 -16.64
CA ALA A 91 0.63 -13.43 -17.70
C ALA A 91 1.68 -14.08 -18.61
N ALA A 92 2.67 -13.29 -19.05
CA ALA A 92 3.77 -13.80 -19.88
C ALA A 92 4.54 -14.91 -19.17
N VAL A 93 4.95 -14.69 -17.92
CA VAL A 93 5.71 -15.67 -17.14
C VAL A 93 4.87 -16.90 -16.77
N ALA A 94 3.56 -16.76 -16.46
CA ALA A 94 2.74 -17.88 -16.03
C ALA A 94 2.20 -18.74 -17.18
N LYS A 95 1.89 -18.14 -18.34
CA LYS A 95 1.16 -18.80 -19.44
C LYS A 95 1.98 -19.07 -20.68
N SER A 96 3.18 -18.48 -20.80
CA SER A 96 4.06 -18.70 -21.94
C SER A 96 5.29 -19.51 -21.57
N ARG A 97 5.81 -20.29 -22.54
CA ARG A 97 7.09 -21.00 -22.44
C ARG A 97 8.07 -20.32 -23.38
N PHE A 98 9.07 -19.64 -22.81
CA PHE A 98 10.12 -18.99 -23.58
C PHE A 98 11.46 -19.12 -22.87
N PHE A 99 12.55 -19.01 -23.65
CA PHE A 99 13.91 -19.03 -23.11
C PHE A 99 14.13 -17.80 -22.21
N GLY A 100 14.71 -17.99 -21.02
CA GLY A 100 14.96 -16.90 -20.08
C GLY A 100 13.78 -16.48 -19.20
N ARG A 101 12.67 -17.21 -19.22
CA ARG A 101 11.46 -16.92 -18.40
C ARG A 101 11.79 -16.72 -16.90
N GLU A 102 12.66 -17.54 -16.35
CA GLU A 102 13.06 -17.46 -14.93
C GLU A 102 13.93 -16.22 -14.67
N VAL A 103 14.79 -15.86 -15.62
CA VAL A 103 15.59 -14.62 -15.56
C VAL A 103 14.68 -13.40 -15.58
N VAL A 104 13.67 -13.36 -16.44
CA VAL A 104 12.67 -12.28 -16.45
C VAL A 104 11.94 -12.20 -15.12
N SER A 105 11.48 -13.33 -14.57
CA SER A 105 10.84 -13.37 -13.27
C SER A 105 11.76 -12.83 -12.16
N LEU A 106 13.03 -13.21 -12.16
CA LEU A 106 14.02 -12.72 -11.22
C LEU A 106 14.25 -11.20 -11.37
N MET A 107 14.38 -10.71 -12.60
CA MET A 107 14.57 -9.29 -12.88
C MET A 107 13.38 -8.44 -12.45
N VAL A 108 12.14 -8.94 -12.61
CA VAL A 108 10.95 -8.25 -12.13
C VAL A 108 10.94 -8.15 -10.61
N ILE A 109 11.42 -9.16 -9.89
CA ILE A 109 11.41 -9.18 -8.42
C ILE A 109 12.59 -8.37 -7.82
N LEU A 110 13.66 -8.17 -8.58
CA LEU A 110 14.90 -7.54 -8.11
C LEU A 110 14.70 -6.20 -7.40
N PRO A 111 13.86 -5.25 -7.88
CA PRO A 111 13.71 -3.94 -7.24
C PRO A 111 13.26 -4.00 -5.77
N ILE A 112 12.41 -4.95 -5.39
CA ILE A 112 11.95 -5.09 -4.00
C ILE A 112 12.96 -5.84 -3.12
N ALA A 113 13.87 -6.61 -3.73
CA ALA A 113 14.94 -7.32 -3.03
C ALA A 113 16.11 -6.39 -2.67
N LEU A 114 16.24 -5.26 -3.35
CA LEU A 114 17.28 -4.27 -3.07
C LEU A 114 16.83 -3.33 -1.94
N PRO A 115 17.76 -2.89 -1.08
CA PRO A 115 17.47 -1.81 -0.13
C PRO A 115 16.97 -0.56 -0.85
N GLY A 116 15.87 0.05 -0.37
CA GLY A 116 15.25 1.22 -1.01
C GLY A 116 16.19 2.38 -1.27
N ILE A 117 17.16 2.60 -0.37
CA ILE A 117 18.20 3.64 -0.53
C ILE A 117 19.08 3.39 -1.77
N ILE A 118 19.44 2.12 -2.05
CA ILE A 118 20.25 1.77 -3.23
C ILE A 118 19.42 1.99 -4.51
N THR A 119 18.16 1.60 -4.49
CA THR A 119 17.23 1.83 -5.61
C THR A 119 17.05 3.33 -5.84
N GLY A 120 16.86 4.12 -4.79
CA GLY A 120 16.73 5.58 -4.88
C GLY A 120 17.97 6.25 -5.46
N ILE A 121 19.17 5.89 -5.00
CA ILE A 121 20.44 6.42 -5.54
C ILE A 121 20.62 6.02 -7.01
N ALA A 122 20.33 4.78 -7.37
CA ALA A 122 20.44 4.30 -8.75
C ALA A 122 19.49 5.07 -9.69
N LEU A 123 18.23 5.26 -9.28
CA LEU A 123 17.23 6.04 -10.03
C LEU A 123 17.66 7.50 -10.17
N ARG A 124 18.12 8.11 -9.08
CA ARG A 124 18.66 9.48 -9.12
C ARG A 124 19.80 9.62 -10.13
N SER A 125 20.74 8.67 -10.10
CA SER A 125 21.87 8.67 -11.05
C SER A 125 21.41 8.46 -12.48
N ALA A 126 20.43 7.56 -12.71
CA ALA A 126 19.88 7.31 -14.04
C ALA A 126 19.15 8.54 -14.60
N PHE A 127 18.33 9.23 -13.78
CA PHE A 127 17.65 10.46 -14.19
C PHE A 127 18.65 11.58 -14.52
N HIS A 128 19.67 11.72 -13.69
CA HIS A 128 20.73 12.71 -13.96
C HIS A 128 21.50 12.41 -15.24
N LEU A 129 21.86 11.14 -15.48
CA LEU A 129 22.56 10.72 -16.71
C LEU A 129 21.73 10.92 -17.97
N ALA A 130 20.40 10.81 -17.86
CA ALA A 130 19.45 10.99 -18.95
C ALA A 130 18.97 12.44 -19.10
N ASP A 131 19.51 13.39 -18.32
CA ASP A 131 19.08 14.80 -18.24
C ASP A 131 17.58 14.97 -17.99
N ILE A 132 16.96 14.04 -17.23
CA ILE A 132 15.55 14.10 -16.85
C ILE A 132 15.38 14.98 -15.61
N PRO A 133 14.66 16.12 -15.71
CA PRO A 133 14.40 16.99 -14.56
C PRO A 133 13.50 16.29 -13.54
N TYR A 134 13.78 16.49 -12.24
CA TYR A 134 12.96 15.95 -11.16
C TYR A 134 11.57 16.57 -11.17
N SER A 135 10.55 15.76 -10.99
CA SER A 135 9.14 16.14 -11.01
C SER A 135 8.29 15.02 -10.42
N MET A 136 6.98 15.22 -10.35
CA MET A 136 6.02 14.17 -10.02
C MET A 136 6.24 12.88 -10.85
N TRP A 137 6.64 13.00 -12.12
CA TRP A 137 6.86 11.83 -12.98
C TRP A 137 8.08 11.00 -12.57
N THR A 138 9.15 11.63 -12.09
CA THR A 138 10.30 10.87 -11.56
C THR A 138 9.98 10.14 -10.26
N ILE A 139 9.09 10.70 -9.43
CA ILE A 139 8.54 10.00 -8.26
C ILE A 139 7.70 8.80 -8.72
N ILE A 140 6.77 9.01 -9.66
CA ILE A 140 5.90 7.95 -10.19
C ILE A 140 6.73 6.81 -10.76
N LEU A 141 7.74 7.09 -11.58
CA LEU A 141 8.63 6.07 -12.14
C LEU A 141 9.38 5.32 -11.05
N GLY A 142 9.89 6.04 -10.04
CA GLY A 142 10.54 5.43 -8.89
C GLY A 142 9.61 4.47 -8.14
N HIS A 143 8.40 4.92 -7.84
CA HIS A 143 7.41 4.10 -7.14
C HIS A 143 6.92 2.92 -7.97
N ALA A 144 6.74 3.11 -9.29
CA ALA A 144 6.33 2.03 -10.18
C ALA A 144 7.30 0.83 -10.15
N THR A 145 8.61 1.06 -9.94
CA THR A 145 9.61 -0.02 -9.92
C THR A 145 9.31 -1.11 -8.91
N PHE A 146 8.93 -0.76 -7.69
CA PHE A 146 8.59 -1.74 -6.64
C PHE A 146 7.09 -2.10 -6.62
N CYS A 147 6.21 -1.18 -7.01
CA CYS A 147 4.77 -1.46 -7.12
C CYS A 147 4.48 -2.56 -8.17
N VAL A 148 5.19 -2.56 -9.29
CA VAL A 148 5.09 -3.62 -10.32
C VAL A 148 5.37 -5.00 -9.73
N VAL A 149 6.36 -5.12 -8.84
CA VAL A 149 6.72 -6.38 -8.19
C VAL A 149 5.57 -6.91 -7.35
N VAL A 150 4.91 -6.04 -6.58
CA VAL A 150 3.80 -6.41 -5.69
C VAL A 150 2.62 -6.94 -6.50
N VAL A 151 2.23 -6.23 -7.55
CA VAL A 151 1.15 -6.68 -8.45
C VAL A 151 1.53 -7.95 -9.18
N TYR A 152 2.76 -8.04 -9.71
CA TYR A 152 3.29 -9.24 -10.35
C TYR A 152 3.18 -10.47 -9.46
N ASN A 153 3.63 -10.39 -8.20
CA ASN A 153 3.60 -11.52 -7.27
C ASN A 153 2.17 -12.01 -6.99
N ASN A 154 1.22 -11.09 -6.80
CA ASN A 154 -0.19 -11.43 -6.60
C ASN A 154 -0.80 -12.05 -7.87
N ALA A 155 -0.54 -11.45 -9.02
CA ALA A 155 -1.07 -11.91 -10.30
C ALA A 155 -0.48 -13.27 -10.71
N VAL A 156 0.84 -13.48 -10.62
CA VAL A 156 1.48 -14.73 -11.04
C VAL A 156 1.03 -15.91 -10.16
N ALA A 157 0.83 -15.69 -8.85
CA ALA A 157 0.30 -16.69 -7.95
C ALA A 157 -1.13 -17.12 -8.36
N ARG A 158 -1.95 -16.17 -8.79
CA ARG A 158 -3.31 -16.43 -9.26
C ARG A 158 -3.32 -17.12 -10.62
N PHE A 159 -2.52 -16.65 -11.57
CA PHE A 159 -2.38 -17.27 -12.88
C PHE A 159 -1.94 -18.75 -12.81
N ARG A 160 -1.03 -19.09 -11.89
CA ARG A 160 -0.58 -20.48 -11.69
C ARG A 160 -1.70 -21.40 -11.18
N ARG A 161 -2.71 -20.85 -10.48
CA ARG A 161 -3.88 -21.59 -9.99
C ARG A 161 -5.02 -21.66 -11.00
N THR A 162 -5.00 -20.84 -12.04
CA THR A 162 -6.02 -20.82 -13.08
C THR A 162 -5.72 -21.92 -14.11
N SER A 163 -6.66 -22.88 -14.27
CA SER A 163 -6.48 -23.97 -15.22
C SER A 163 -6.40 -23.47 -16.66
N SER A 164 -5.50 -24.05 -17.47
CA SER A 164 -5.45 -23.79 -18.92
C SER A 164 -6.72 -24.28 -19.61
N SER A 165 -7.38 -25.34 -19.10
CA SER A 165 -8.63 -25.86 -19.66
C SER A 165 -9.76 -24.84 -19.71
N LEU A 166 -9.80 -23.85 -18.81
CA LEU A 166 -10.76 -22.75 -18.88
C LEU A 166 -10.56 -21.85 -20.11
N ILE A 167 -9.30 -21.61 -20.45
CA ILE A 167 -8.93 -20.80 -21.62
C ILE A 167 -9.25 -21.58 -22.89
N GLU A 168 -8.88 -22.86 -22.95
CA GLU A 168 -9.14 -23.77 -24.07
C GLU A 168 -10.63 -23.92 -24.31
N ALA A 169 -11.42 -24.22 -23.27
CA ALA A 169 -12.88 -24.34 -23.38
C ALA A 169 -13.56 -23.04 -23.88
N SER A 170 -13.04 -21.86 -23.48
CA SER A 170 -13.52 -20.59 -24.00
C SER A 170 -13.28 -20.46 -25.50
N MET A 171 -12.10 -20.86 -25.97
CA MET A 171 -11.74 -20.83 -27.40
C MET A 171 -12.54 -21.87 -28.20
N ASP A 172 -12.78 -23.06 -27.65
CA ASP A 172 -13.60 -24.11 -28.28
C ASP A 172 -15.05 -23.66 -28.46
N LEU A 173 -15.53 -22.78 -27.57
CA LEU A 173 -16.84 -22.12 -27.69
C LEU A 173 -16.86 -20.94 -28.68
N GLY A 174 -15.75 -20.69 -29.41
CA GLY A 174 -15.62 -19.66 -30.40
C GLY A 174 -15.22 -18.28 -29.92
N ALA A 175 -14.81 -18.13 -28.64
CA ALA A 175 -14.32 -16.87 -28.13
C ALA A 175 -12.93 -16.54 -28.71
N ASN A 176 -12.75 -15.30 -29.17
CA ASN A 176 -11.43 -14.82 -29.56
C ASN A 176 -10.59 -14.44 -28.29
N GLY A 177 -9.29 -14.19 -28.48
CA GLY A 177 -8.37 -13.90 -27.39
C GLY A 177 -8.78 -12.72 -26.51
N PHE A 178 -9.38 -11.66 -27.07
CA PHE A 178 -9.86 -10.51 -26.31
C PHE A 178 -11.12 -10.85 -25.50
N GLN A 179 -12.03 -11.63 -26.06
CA GLN A 179 -13.22 -12.12 -25.36
C GLN A 179 -12.83 -13.04 -24.20
N THR A 180 -11.89 -13.97 -24.43
CA THR A 180 -11.31 -14.83 -23.40
C THR A 180 -10.63 -14.00 -22.30
N LEU A 181 -9.84 -12.99 -22.66
CA LEU A 181 -9.22 -12.08 -21.68
C LEU A 181 -10.29 -11.38 -20.83
N ARG A 182 -11.30 -10.76 -21.45
CA ARG A 182 -12.29 -9.93 -20.78
C ARG A 182 -13.26 -10.74 -19.92
N HIS A 183 -13.74 -11.88 -20.42
CA HIS A 183 -14.84 -12.62 -19.79
C HIS A 183 -14.38 -13.83 -18.97
N VAL A 184 -13.16 -14.33 -19.20
CA VAL A 184 -12.62 -15.50 -18.49
C VAL A 184 -11.43 -15.13 -17.62
N ILE A 185 -10.39 -14.53 -18.21
CA ILE A 185 -9.13 -14.29 -17.51
C ILE A 185 -9.29 -13.17 -16.47
N LEU A 186 -9.72 -11.97 -16.89
CA LEU A 186 -9.82 -10.81 -16.00
C LEU A 186 -10.74 -11.05 -14.78
N PRO A 187 -11.93 -11.64 -14.92
CA PRO A 187 -12.74 -11.97 -13.72
C PRO A 187 -12.05 -12.96 -12.78
N ASN A 188 -11.32 -13.93 -13.32
CA ASN A 188 -10.62 -14.93 -12.54
C ASN A 188 -9.44 -14.35 -11.74
N ILE A 189 -8.71 -13.39 -12.29
CA ILE A 189 -7.55 -12.75 -11.63
C ILE A 189 -7.91 -11.44 -10.94
N GLY A 190 -9.11 -10.91 -11.14
CA GLY A 190 -9.53 -9.58 -10.68
C GLY A 190 -9.34 -9.35 -9.19
N THR A 191 -9.66 -10.34 -8.35
CA THR A 191 -9.42 -10.26 -6.90
C THR A 191 -7.95 -10.15 -6.55
N ALA A 192 -7.06 -10.85 -7.28
CA ALA A 192 -5.62 -10.76 -7.08
C ALA A 192 -5.05 -9.43 -7.58
N LEU A 193 -5.58 -8.88 -8.68
CA LEU A 193 -5.22 -7.55 -9.18
C LEU A 193 -5.68 -6.47 -8.21
N LEU A 194 -6.88 -6.59 -7.66
CA LEU A 194 -7.39 -5.66 -6.65
C LEU A 194 -6.51 -5.69 -5.39
N ALA A 195 -6.22 -6.87 -4.87
CA ALA A 195 -5.37 -7.03 -3.69
C ALA A 195 -3.94 -6.50 -3.93
N GLY A 196 -3.33 -6.87 -5.07
CA GLY A 196 -2.02 -6.38 -5.47
C GLY A 196 -2.00 -4.86 -5.69
N GLY A 197 -3.05 -4.31 -6.29
CA GLY A 197 -3.22 -2.88 -6.49
C GLY A 197 -3.38 -2.11 -5.18
N MET A 198 -4.20 -2.60 -4.26
CA MET A 198 -4.34 -1.98 -2.92
C MET A 198 -3.02 -1.97 -2.15
N LEU A 199 -2.26 -3.07 -2.20
CA LEU A 199 -0.94 -3.13 -1.59
C LEU A 199 0.06 -2.18 -2.27
N ALA A 200 0.06 -2.13 -3.60
CA ALA A 200 0.91 -1.21 -4.36
C ALA A 200 0.59 0.26 -4.04
N PHE A 201 -0.70 0.60 -3.95
CA PHE A 201 -1.14 1.94 -3.54
C PHE A 201 -0.66 2.30 -2.14
N ALA A 202 -0.85 1.41 -1.18
CA ALA A 202 -0.43 1.64 0.21
C ALA A 202 1.10 1.82 0.31
N LEU A 203 1.88 0.97 -0.36
CA LEU A 203 3.34 1.07 -0.40
C LEU A 203 3.81 2.37 -1.08
N SER A 204 3.17 2.78 -2.17
CA SER A 204 3.51 4.03 -2.85
C SER A 204 3.14 5.26 -2.02
N PHE A 205 2.01 5.21 -1.31
CA PHE A 205 1.54 6.34 -0.49
C PHE A 205 2.46 6.62 0.70
N ASP A 206 3.04 5.58 1.31
CA ASP A 206 3.90 5.67 2.50
C ASP A 206 5.41 5.72 2.18
N GLU A 207 5.78 5.75 0.90
CA GLU A 207 7.18 5.66 0.48
C GLU A 207 7.94 6.97 0.73
N VAL A 208 9.00 6.88 1.52
CA VAL A 208 9.86 8.01 1.90
C VAL A 208 11.23 7.93 1.21
N ILE A 209 11.84 6.73 1.22
CA ILE A 209 13.26 6.58 0.87
C ILE A 209 13.48 6.84 -0.62
N VAL A 210 12.78 6.14 -1.50
CA VAL A 210 12.89 6.35 -2.95
C VAL A 210 12.46 7.77 -3.32
N THR A 211 11.37 8.27 -2.68
CA THR A 211 10.89 9.63 -2.90
C THR A 211 11.97 10.67 -2.61
N THR A 212 12.71 10.54 -1.52
CA THR A 212 13.79 11.48 -1.15
C THR A 212 14.83 11.66 -2.28
N PHE A 213 15.07 10.62 -3.08
CA PHE A 213 16.02 10.66 -4.19
C PHE A 213 15.42 11.09 -5.51
N THR A 214 14.11 11.01 -5.68
CA THR A 214 13.42 11.19 -6.97
C THR A 214 12.50 12.41 -7.02
N ALA A 215 12.19 13.05 -5.89
CA ALA A 215 11.20 14.12 -5.80
C ALA A 215 11.73 15.52 -6.20
N GLY A 216 13.03 15.76 -6.10
CA GLY A 216 13.60 17.11 -6.31
C GLY A 216 13.10 18.09 -5.25
N GLN A 217 12.26 19.05 -5.65
CA GLN A 217 11.64 20.04 -4.76
C GLN A 217 10.20 19.67 -4.35
N GLU A 218 9.66 18.61 -4.93
CA GLU A 218 8.32 18.14 -4.62
C GLU A 218 8.28 17.43 -3.26
N ALA A 219 7.23 17.63 -2.49
CA ALA A 219 7.04 17.00 -1.18
C ALA A 219 5.77 16.16 -1.16
N THR A 220 5.90 14.85 -1.12
CA THR A 220 4.78 13.94 -0.79
C THR A 220 4.44 14.07 0.69
N LEU A 221 3.26 13.60 1.10
CA LEU A 221 2.83 13.71 2.49
C LEU A 221 3.80 13.08 3.50
N PRO A 222 4.38 11.88 3.25
CA PRO A 222 5.41 11.32 4.14
C PRO A 222 6.69 12.18 4.19
N ILE A 223 7.13 12.76 3.07
CA ILE A 223 8.28 13.68 3.03
C ILE A 223 7.96 14.95 3.82
N TRP A 224 6.79 15.55 3.59
CA TRP A 224 6.33 16.72 4.35
C TRP A 224 6.30 16.42 5.86
N MET A 225 5.77 15.25 6.27
CA MET A 225 5.75 14.84 7.68
C MET A 225 7.16 14.68 8.24
N LEU A 226 8.09 14.09 7.48
CA LEU A 226 9.48 13.93 7.89
C LEU A 226 10.16 15.30 8.09
N GLU A 227 9.96 16.25 7.19
CA GLU A 227 10.49 17.60 7.28
C GLU A 227 9.95 18.34 8.51
N GLU A 228 8.66 18.24 8.78
CA GLU A 228 8.02 18.83 9.96
C GLU A 228 8.50 18.15 11.27
N LEU A 229 8.90 16.88 11.25
CA LEU A 229 9.49 16.21 12.41
C LEU A 229 10.91 16.70 12.69
N VAL A 230 11.71 16.92 11.64
CA VAL A 230 13.10 17.38 11.75
C VAL A 230 13.16 18.88 12.09
N ARG A 231 12.28 19.69 11.49
CA ARG A 231 12.21 21.15 11.70
C ARG A 231 10.79 21.57 12.06
N PRO A 232 10.33 21.25 13.27
CA PRO A 232 8.94 21.44 13.63
C PRO A 232 8.59 22.93 13.71
N ARG A 233 7.60 23.34 12.91
CA ARG A 233 6.94 24.64 13.07
C ARG A 233 5.89 24.56 14.19
N GLN A 234 5.02 23.56 14.10
CA GLN A 234 3.94 23.31 15.06
C GLN A 234 3.72 21.79 15.15
N ARG A 235 4.30 21.15 16.14
CA ARG A 235 4.26 19.67 16.32
C ARG A 235 2.86 19.06 16.31
N PRO A 236 1.83 19.68 16.93
CA PRO A 236 0.49 19.08 16.91
C PRO A 236 -0.12 18.99 15.50
N VAL A 237 0.27 19.84 14.56
CA VAL A 237 -0.21 19.77 13.16
C VAL A 237 0.18 18.44 12.52
N THR A 238 1.43 18.00 12.70
CA THR A 238 1.87 16.68 12.17
C THR A 238 1.06 15.53 12.79
N ASN A 239 0.79 15.62 14.10
CA ASN A 239 -0.04 14.62 14.78
C ASN A 239 -1.50 14.63 14.26
N VAL A 240 -2.08 15.81 14.00
CA VAL A 240 -3.42 15.93 13.40
C VAL A 240 -3.45 15.29 12.01
N VAL A 241 -2.45 15.58 11.17
CA VAL A 241 -2.34 14.95 9.84
C VAL A 241 -2.28 13.42 9.98
N ALA A 242 -1.45 12.90 10.87
CA ALA A 242 -1.36 11.46 11.12
C ALA A 242 -2.70 10.86 11.60
N VAL A 243 -3.41 11.54 12.53
CA VAL A 243 -4.73 11.12 12.99
C VAL A 243 -5.73 11.06 11.84
N VAL A 244 -5.77 12.10 10.99
CA VAL A 244 -6.68 12.14 9.82
C VAL A 244 -6.37 11.00 8.85
N VAL A 245 -5.09 10.76 8.53
CA VAL A 245 -4.68 9.66 7.66
C VAL A 245 -5.09 8.31 8.24
N VAL A 246 -4.82 8.07 9.54
CA VAL A 246 -5.23 6.82 10.23
C VAL A 246 -6.75 6.64 10.17
N LEU A 247 -7.53 7.67 10.45
CA LEU A 247 -9.00 7.58 10.41
C LEU A 247 -9.51 7.30 9.00
N VAL A 248 -8.99 7.98 7.98
CA VAL A 248 -9.39 7.80 6.58
C VAL A 248 -9.03 6.39 6.09
N THR A 249 -7.86 5.86 6.45
CA THR A 249 -7.46 4.49 6.07
C THR A 249 -8.21 3.41 6.84
N PHE A 250 -8.65 3.71 8.06
CA PHE A 250 -9.41 2.75 8.89
C PHE A 250 -10.84 2.52 8.37
N LEU A 251 -11.49 3.53 7.78
CA LEU A 251 -12.86 3.42 7.26
C LEU A 251 -13.03 2.35 6.18
N PRO A 252 -12.20 2.29 5.11
CA PRO A 252 -12.26 1.21 4.12
C PRO A 252 -12.00 -0.18 4.71
N ILE A 253 -11.10 -0.28 5.70
CA ILE A 253 -10.79 -1.55 6.38
C ILE A 253 -12.00 -2.05 7.15
N LEU A 254 -12.65 -1.16 7.90
CA LEU A 254 -13.92 -1.48 8.59
C LEU A 254 -15.02 -1.89 7.61
N GLY A 255 -15.16 -1.15 6.52
CA GLY A 255 -16.12 -1.46 5.46
C GLY A 255 -15.88 -2.85 4.88
N ALA A 256 -14.65 -3.17 4.50
CA ALA A 256 -14.26 -4.49 4.02
C ALA A 256 -14.53 -5.60 5.05
N TYR A 257 -14.20 -5.37 6.31
CA TYR A 257 -14.46 -6.32 7.39
C TYR A 257 -15.96 -6.63 7.56
N TYR A 258 -16.83 -5.60 7.56
CA TYR A 258 -18.27 -5.82 7.68
C TYR A 258 -18.87 -6.52 6.47
N LEU A 259 -18.43 -6.17 5.25
CA LEU A 259 -18.89 -6.82 4.01
C LEU A 259 -18.49 -8.30 3.92
N THR A 260 -17.30 -8.66 4.40
CA THR A 260 -16.82 -10.04 4.36
C THR A 260 -17.42 -10.90 5.48
N ARG A 261 -17.70 -10.32 6.65
CA ARG A 261 -18.28 -11.03 7.80
C ARG A 261 -19.66 -11.59 7.54
N ASP A 262 -20.50 -10.94 6.74
CA ASP A 262 -21.84 -11.41 6.41
C ASP A 262 -21.84 -12.52 5.36
N GLY A 263 -20.79 -12.60 4.52
CA GLY A 263 -20.61 -13.68 3.55
C GLY A 263 -20.37 -15.06 4.18
N ASP A 264 -19.67 -15.12 5.31
CA ASP A 264 -19.41 -16.39 6.03
C ASP A 264 -20.66 -16.96 6.71
N LYS A 265 -21.63 -16.13 7.09
CA LYS A 265 -22.89 -16.58 7.72
C LYS A 265 -23.83 -17.27 6.72
N THR A 266 -23.80 -16.87 5.45
CA THR A 266 -24.64 -17.45 4.39
C THR A 266 -24.08 -18.76 3.85
N ALA A 267 -22.76 -18.97 3.90
CA ALA A 267 -22.12 -20.22 3.47
C ALA A 267 -22.27 -21.37 4.49
N GLY A 268 -22.59 -21.09 5.76
CA GLY A 268 -22.72 -22.05 6.83
C GLY A 268 -24.11 -22.72 6.95
N HIS A 269 -25.13 -22.30 6.20
CA HIS A 269 -26.52 -22.83 6.29
C HIS A 269 -26.91 -23.76 5.14
N GLY A 270 -25.93 -24.18 4.32
CA GLY A 270 -26.15 -25.10 3.19
C GLY A 270 -25.43 -26.44 3.37
N LYS A 271 -25.63 -27.10 4.51
CA LYS A 271 -25.31 -28.55 4.68
C LYS A 271 -26.42 -29.24 5.44
#